data_8bc0d33fe27aed5b45dcaed13c57be3a
#
_entry.id   8bc0d33fe27aed5b45dcaed13c57be3a
#
_cell.length_a   1.000
_cell.length_b   1.000
_cell.length_c   1.000
_cell.angle_alpha   90.00
_cell.angle_beta   90.00
_cell.angle_gamma   90.00
#
_symmetry.space_group_name_H-M   'P 1'
#
loop_
_entity.id
_entity.type
_entity.pdbx_description
1 polymer ?
#
loop_
_entity_poly.entity_id
_entity_poly.type
_entity_poly.pdbx_seq_one_letter_code
_entity_poly.pdbx_strand_id
1 'polypeptide(L)'
;MEKKEIKIVGLDLDGTLLTDKKELLPYTKNVIGEALQSGTVVLVATGRPWTGVPEELRELPGMDYALTANGARIIETRTGKVLEEHLLSKEAAKKAIAIGRKYDTLLEVYFDEIGRAHV
;
A
#
# COMPACT_ATOMS: atom_id res chain seq x y z
N MET A 1 17.01 9.42 -27.28
CA MET A 1 16.02 8.80 -26.37
C MET A 1 14.85 9.75 -26.21
N GLU A 2 13.67 9.32 -26.62
CA GLU A 2 12.49 10.15 -26.44
C GLU A 2 12.17 10.32 -24.96
N LYS A 3 11.93 11.55 -24.55
CA LYS A 3 11.54 11.90 -23.20
C LYS A 3 10.05 11.57 -23.04
N LYS A 4 9.73 10.54 -22.28
CA LYS A 4 8.35 10.19 -21.98
C LYS A 4 7.81 11.08 -20.86
N GLU A 5 6.60 11.56 -21.01
CA GLU A 5 5.89 12.25 -19.96
C GLU A 5 5.33 11.23 -18.97
N ILE A 6 5.82 11.25 -17.74
CA ILE A 6 5.34 10.39 -16.67
C ILE A 6 4.26 11.12 -15.88
N LYS A 7 3.06 10.57 -15.87
CA LYS A 7 1.89 11.17 -15.21
C LYS A 7 1.57 10.54 -13.87
N ILE A 8 1.89 9.27 -13.71
CA ILE A 8 1.61 8.50 -12.49
C ILE A 8 2.86 7.71 -12.10
N VAL A 9 3.18 7.75 -10.82
CA VAL A 9 4.27 6.96 -10.23
C VAL A 9 3.72 6.15 -9.07
N GLY A 10 3.83 4.82 -9.16
CA GLY A 10 3.50 3.91 -8.05
C GLY A 10 4.78 3.53 -7.31
N LEU A 11 4.78 3.68 -5.99
CA LEU A 11 5.92 3.44 -5.14
C LEU A 11 5.68 2.22 -4.24
N ASP A 12 6.48 1.17 -4.42
CA ASP A 12 6.57 0.08 -3.46
C ASP A 12 7.34 0.55 -2.22
N LEU A 13 6.94 0.08 -1.05
CA LEU A 13 7.51 0.54 0.22
C LEU A 13 8.69 -0.31 0.68
N ASP A 14 8.41 -1.55 1.07
CA ASP A 14 9.41 -2.43 1.67
C ASP A 14 10.42 -2.91 0.65
N GLY A 15 11.70 -2.68 0.93
CA GLY A 15 12.78 -3.05 0.03
C GLY A 15 12.96 -2.11 -1.18
N THR A 16 12.17 -1.03 -1.29
CA THR A 16 12.23 -0.09 -2.40
C THR A 16 12.35 1.36 -1.90
N LEU A 17 11.26 1.92 -1.39
CA LEU A 17 11.23 3.31 -0.93
C LEU A 17 11.79 3.47 0.48
N LEU A 18 11.50 2.52 1.36
CA LEU A 18 11.94 2.55 2.75
C LEU A 18 13.31 1.88 2.91
N THR A 19 14.07 2.36 3.88
CA THR A 19 15.35 1.74 4.28
C THR A 19 15.11 0.36 4.91
N ASP A 20 16.18 -0.38 5.16
CA ASP A 20 16.12 -1.67 5.88
C ASP A 20 15.52 -1.53 7.28
N LYS A 21 15.63 -0.34 7.88
CA LYS A 21 15.01 0.01 9.16
C LYS A 21 13.57 0.50 9.03
N LYS A 22 13.00 0.41 7.83
CA LYS A 22 11.62 0.86 7.52
C LYS A 22 11.41 2.36 7.69
N GLU A 23 12.44 3.14 7.42
CA GLU A 23 12.43 4.60 7.52
C GLU A 23 12.38 5.24 6.14
N LEU A 24 11.67 6.36 6.04
CA LEU A 24 11.66 7.23 4.88
C LEU A 24 12.76 8.29 5.04
N LEU A 25 13.73 8.30 4.13
CA LEU A 25 14.79 9.30 4.17
C LEU A 25 14.27 10.70 3.82
N PRO A 26 14.78 11.76 4.47
CA PRO A 26 14.39 13.15 4.15
C PRO A 26 14.55 13.51 2.68
N TYR A 27 15.62 13.07 2.06
CA TYR A 27 15.87 13.29 0.63
C TYR A 27 14.75 12.68 -0.22
N THR A 28 14.39 11.44 0.05
CA THR A 28 13.33 10.73 -0.67
C THR A 28 11.98 11.44 -0.51
N LYS A 29 11.66 11.85 0.71
CA LYS A 29 10.45 12.61 1.00
C LYS A 29 10.39 13.91 0.20
N ASN A 30 11.50 14.64 0.12
CA ASN A 30 11.58 15.88 -0.65
C ASN A 30 11.36 15.66 -2.15
N VAL A 31 11.96 14.61 -2.72
CA VAL A 31 11.80 14.27 -4.13
C VAL A 31 10.36 13.92 -4.46
N ILE A 32 9.71 13.15 -3.59
CA ILE A 32 8.27 12.84 -3.74
C ILE A 32 7.45 14.13 -3.71
N GLY A 33 7.73 15.03 -2.77
CA GLY A 33 7.06 16.32 -2.66
C GLY A 33 7.21 17.17 -3.92
N GLU A 34 8.39 17.20 -4.51
CA GLU A 34 8.64 17.91 -5.78
C GLU A 34 7.84 17.31 -6.93
N ALA A 35 7.78 15.98 -7.03
CA ALA A 35 7.00 15.30 -8.05
C ALA A 35 5.50 15.62 -7.92
N LEU A 36 4.97 15.61 -6.70
CA LEU A 36 3.58 15.99 -6.41
C LEU A 36 3.30 17.45 -6.80
N GLN A 37 4.19 18.36 -6.47
CA GLN A 37 4.05 19.78 -6.82
C GLN A 37 4.10 20.03 -8.32
N SER A 38 4.81 19.18 -9.07
CA SER A 38 4.87 19.29 -10.53
C SER A 38 3.62 18.75 -11.25
N GLY A 39 2.66 18.25 -10.50
CA GLY A 39 1.41 17.70 -11.05
C GLY A 39 1.45 16.20 -11.37
N THR A 40 2.54 15.51 -11.03
CA THR A 40 2.61 14.06 -11.15
C THR A 40 1.79 13.41 -10.04
N VAL A 41 0.96 12.45 -10.40
CA VAL A 41 0.25 11.64 -9.39
C VAL A 41 1.23 10.63 -8.82
N VAL A 42 1.46 10.71 -7.52
CA VAL A 42 2.30 9.74 -6.80
C VAL A 42 1.42 8.99 -5.82
N LEU A 43 1.52 7.67 -5.84
CA LEU A 43 0.76 6.81 -4.94
C LEU A 43 1.66 5.71 -4.39
N VAL A 44 1.32 5.21 -3.22
CA VAL A 44 1.95 3.99 -2.70
C VAL A 44 1.25 2.76 -3.27
N ALA A 45 2.04 1.74 -3.61
CA ALA A 45 1.55 0.45 -4.06
C ALA A 45 2.21 -0.62 -3.16
N THR A 46 1.48 -1.14 -2.20
CA THR A 46 2.06 -1.91 -1.09
C THR A 46 1.22 -3.13 -0.72
N GLY A 47 1.89 -4.15 -0.21
CA GLY A 47 1.22 -5.28 0.44
C GLY A 47 0.62 -4.94 1.81
N ARG A 48 1.04 -3.81 2.39
CA ARG A 48 0.52 -3.37 3.69
C ARG A 48 -0.92 -2.87 3.57
N PRO A 49 -1.74 -2.99 4.65
CA PRO A 49 -2.95 -2.19 4.76
C PRO A 49 -2.59 -0.72 4.92
N TRP A 50 -3.52 0.19 4.64
CA TRP A 50 -3.27 1.64 4.73
C TRP A 50 -2.74 2.07 6.09
N THR A 51 -3.28 1.49 7.16
CA THR A 51 -2.83 1.74 8.54
C THR A 51 -1.38 1.33 8.81
N GLY A 52 -0.83 0.44 7.99
CA GLY A 52 0.58 0.02 8.07
C GLY A 52 1.54 0.88 7.26
N VAL A 53 1.04 1.84 6.48
CA VAL A 53 1.87 2.79 5.74
C VAL A 53 2.44 3.82 6.74
N PRO A 54 3.74 4.17 6.66
CA PRO A 54 4.31 5.18 7.56
C PRO A 54 3.53 6.49 7.55
N GLU A 55 3.32 7.04 8.72
CA GLU A 55 2.56 8.29 8.92
C GLU A 55 3.09 9.44 8.06
N GLU A 56 4.41 9.55 7.93
CA GLU A 56 5.04 10.57 7.09
C GLU A 56 4.57 10.54 5.63
N LEU A 57 4.30 9.34 5.09
CA LEU A 57 3.74 9.18 3.76
C LEU A 57 2.25 9.43 3.73
N ARG A 58 1.53 8.95 4.75
CA ARG A 58 0.07 9.15 4.84
C ARG A 58 -0.31 10.62 4.93
N GLU A 59 0.49 11.43 5.58
CA GLU A 59 0.26 12.86 5.79
C GLU A 59 0.87 13.75 4.70
N LEU A 60 1.58 13.17 3.74
CA LEU A 60 2.23 13.95 2.70
C LEU A 60 1.19 14.63 1.80
N PRO A 61 1.19 15.99 1.72
CA PRO A 61 0.20 16.71 0.90
C PRO A 61 0.26 16.29 -0.56
N GLY A 62 -0.91 16.01 -1.14
CA GLY A 62 -1.02 15.61 -2.54
C GLY A 62 -0.93 14.12 -2.81
N MET A 63 -0.59 13.30 -1.81
CA MET A 63 -0.63 11.86 -1.96
C MET A 63 -2.06 11.36 -1.71
N ASP A 64 -2.89 11.44 -2.74
CA ASP A 64 -4.33 11.30 -2.63
C ASP A 64 -4.85 9.88 -2.82
N TYR A 65 -4.01 8.96 -3.30
CA TYR A 65 -4.41 7.58 -3.61
C TYR A 65 -3.41 6.59 -3.08
N ALA A 66 -3.88 5.39 -2.75
CA ALA A 66 -3.02 4.26 -2.39
C ALA A 66 -3.60 2.95 -2.89
N LEU A 67 -2.72 2.08 -3.41
CA LEU A 67 -3.01 0.66 -3.62
C LEU A 67 -2.49 -0.09 -2.41
N THR A 68 -3.38 -0.78 -1.72
CA THR A 68 -3.06 -1.50 -0.49
C THR A 68 -3.39 -2.98 -0.59
N ALA A 69 -2.93 -3.76 0.36
CA ALA A 69 -3.19 -5.19 0.43
C ALA A 69 -2.88 -5.92 -0.90
N ASN A 70 -1.70 -5.65 -1.47
CA ASN A 70 -1.25 -6.23 -2.75
C ASN A 70 -2.18 -5.94 -3.93
N GLY A 71 -2.81 -4.78 -3.96
CA GLY A 71 -3.73 -4.37 -5.02
C GLY A 71 -5.18 -4.81 -4.82
N ALA A 72 -5.50 -5.46 -3.70
CA ALA A 72 -6.87 -5.84 -3.39
C ALA A 72 -7.77 -4.64 -3.10
N ARG A 73 -7.18 -3.49 -2.78
CA ARG A 73 -7.92 -2.26 -2.45
C ARG A 73 -7.23 -1.02 -2.99
N ILE A 74 -8.01 -0.15 -3.59
CA ILE A 74 -7.59 1.20 -3.98
C ILE A 74 -8.41 2.19 -3.17
N ILE A 75 -7.74 3.08 -2.47
CA ILE A 75 -8.40 4.07 -1.63
C ILE A 75 -8.03 5.51 -2.04
N GLU A 76 -8.96 6.40 -1.79
CA GLU A 76 -8.71 7.84 -1.75
C GLU A 76 -8.35 8.20 -0.31
N THR A 77 -7.13 8.69 -0.12
CA THR A 77 -6.54 8.80 1.22
C THR A 77 -7.15 9.90 2.08
N ARG A 78 -7.59 11.00 1.46
CA ARG A 78 -8.18 12.13 2.18
C ARG A 78 -9.51 11.80 2.85
N THR A 79 -10.35 11.02 2.18
CA THR A 79 -11.71 10.70 2.65
C THR A 79 -11.82 9.29 3.21
N GLY A 80 -10.83 8.44 2.94
CA GLY A 80 -10.91 7.02 3.25
C GLY A 80 -11.84 6.23 2.32
N LYS A 81 -12.33 6.88 1.26
CA LYS A 81 -13.24 6.24 0.31
C LYS A 81 -12.54 5.10 -0.43
N VAL A 82 -13.16 3.94 -0.43
CA VAL A 82 -12.71 2.79 -1.22
C VAL A 82 -13.19 2.99 -2.66
N LEU A 83 -12.24 3.09 -3.59
CA LEU A 83 -12.55 3.27 -5.02
C LEU A 83 -12.73 1.94 -5.72
N GLU A 84 -11.94 0.95 -5.35
CA GLU A 84 -11.99 -0.39 -5.92
C GLU A 84 -11.60 -1.38 -4.84
N GLU A 85 -12.25 -2.53 -4.80
CA GLU A 85 -12.02 -3.55 -3.79
C GLU A 85 -12.30 -4.94 -4.34
N HIS A 86 -11.33 -5.85 -4.13
CA HIS A 86 -11.45 -7.26 -4.51
C HIS A 86 -11.14 -8.12 -3.29
N LEU A 87 -12.15 -8.51 -2.55
CA LEU A 87 -12.01 -9.33 -1.35
C LEU A 87 -12.29 -10.80 -1.64
N LEU A 88 -11.62 -11.66 -0.89
CA LEU A 88 -11.97 -13.08 -0.87
C LEU A 88 -13.35 -13.26 -0.25
N SER A 89 -14.13 -14.16 -0.80
CA SER A 89 -15.37 -14.59 -0.13
C SER A 89 -15.02 -15.27 1.20
N LYS A 90 -15.95 -15.23 2.14
CA LYS A 90 -15.78 -15.92 3.42
C LYS A 90 -15.47 -17.41 3.25
N GLU A 91 -16.11 -18.05 2.28
CA GLU A 91 -15.89 -19.47 1.98
C GLU A 91 -14.50 -19.74 1.42
N ALA A 92 -14.05 -18.90 0.48
CA ALA A 92 -12.70 -19.00 -0.09
C ALA A 92 -11.63 -18.77 0.98
N ALA A 93 -11.82 -17.80 1.86
CA ALA A 93 -10.90 -17.51 2.96
C ALA A 93 -10.81 -18.70 3.92
N LYS A 94 -11.93 -19.30 4.30
CA LYS A 94 -11.96 -20.50 5.16
C LYS A 94 -11.22 -21.66 4.53
N LYS A 95 -11.40 -21.91 3.23
CA LYS A 95 -10.68 -22.97 2.50
C LYS A 95 -9.18 -22.72 2.47
N ALA A 96 -8.78 -21.50 2.19
CA ALA A 96 -7.38 -21.11 2.16
C ALA A 96 -6.71 -21.30 3.53
N ILE A 97 -7.36 -20.90 4.60
CA ILE A 97 -6.89 -21.09 5.98
C ILE A 97 -6.76 -22.60 6.30
N ALA A 98 -7.76 -23.38 5.94
CA ALA A 98 -7.74 -24.83 6.19
C ALA A 98 -6.56 -25.52 5.47
N ILE A 99 -6.27 -25.11 4.25
CA ILE A 99 -5.11 -25.59 3.50
C ILE A 99 -3.81 -25.15 4.16
N GLY A 100 -3.70 -23.86 4.48
CA GLY A 100 -2.49 -23.30 5.08
C GLY A 100 -2.12 -23.91 6.43
N ARG A 101 -3.11 -24.29 7.24
CA ARG A 101 -2.89 -24.97 8.52
C ARG A 101 -2.23 -26.34 8.43
N LYS A 102 -2.20 -26.94 7.25
CA LYS A 102 -1.52 -28.21 7.01
C LYS A 102 0.00 -28.06 6.89
N TYR A 103 0.49 -26.84 6.80
CA TYR A 103 1.89 -26.52 6.61
C TYR A 103 2.44 -25.74 7.79
N ASP A 104 3.70 -25.93 8.09
CA ASP A 104 4.42 -25.13 9.08
C ASP A 104 4.77 -23.79 8.46
N THR A 105 3.82 -22.85 8.50
CA THR A 105 3.94 -21.53 7.92
C THR A 105 3.15 -20.50 8.72
N LEU A 106 3.54 -19.26 8.58
CA LEU A 106 2.79 -18.14 9.14
C LEU A 106 1.60 -17.81 8.23
N LEU A 107 0.41 -17.75 8.81
CA LEU A 107 -0.80 -17.31 8.13
C LEU A 107 -1.28 -16.01 8.75
N GLU A 108 -1.52 -15.03 7.91
CA GLU A 108 -2.12 -13.76 8.31
C GLU A 108 -3.39 -13.51 7.52
N VAL A 109 -4.42 -13.05 8.19
CA VAL A 109 -5.70 -12.65 7.58
C VAL A 109 -5.94 -11.19 7.92
N TYR A 110 -6.23 -10.40 6.93
CA TYR A 110 -6.52 -8.98 7.08
C TYR A 110 -8.02 -8.75 6.95
N PHE A 111 -8.59 -8.08 7.96
CA PHE A 111 -9.99 -7.68 7.97
C PHE A 111 -10.06 -6.17 7.87
N ASP A 112 -10.83 -5.64 6.97
CA ASP A 112 -11.05 -4.21 6.81
C ASP A 112 -9.80 -3.36 6.99
N GLU A 113 -9.09 -2.83 7.03
CA GLU A 113 -7.86 -2.09 7.29
C GLU A 113 -7.55 -1.88 8.77
N ILE A 114 -8.41 -2.40 9.65
CA ILE A 114 -8.31 -2.11 11.09
C ILE A 114 -7.55 -3.20 11.85
N GLY A 115 -7.40 -4.39 11.27
CA GLY A 115 -6.75 -5.46 11.99
C GLY A 115 -6.23 -6.59 11.13
N ARG A 116 -5.29 -7.30 11.69
CA ARG A 116 -4.82 -8.59 11.20
C ARG A 116 -4.99 -9.62 12.28
N ALA A 117 -5.32 -10.84 11.90
CA ALA A 117 -5.34 -11.97 12.81
C ALA A 117 -4.33 -13.00 12.35
N HIS A 118 -3.57 -13.52 13.29
CA HIS A 118 -2.72 -14.70 13.06
C HIS A 118 -3.57 -15.96 13.21
N VAL A 119 -3.37 -16.87 12.32
CA VAL A 119 -4.13 -18.13 12.30
C VAL A 119 -3.19 -19.32 12.45
#